data_8315f0c0958fb2e5c3e68599b061830d
#
_entry.id   8315f0c0958fb2e5c3e68599b061830d
#
_cell.length_a   1.000
_cell.length_b   1.000
_cell.length_c   1.000
_cell.angle_alpha   90.00
_cell.angle_beta   90.00
_cell.angle_gamma   90.00
#
_symmetry.space_group_name_H-M   'P 1'
#
loop_
_entity.id
_entity.type
_entity.pdbx_description
1 polymer ?
#
loop_
_entity_poly.entity_id
_entity_poly.type
_entity_poly.pdbx_seq_one_letter_code
_entity_poly.pdbx_strand_id
1 'polypeptide(L)'
;MASIGLLVSVRENGGEPVGMLAAGVGLSHAGTVRLVDRLVTEGLIERREHPTDGRTRALYLTGAGKAVSDDVLNSRDQVIAEGLAALTHEEMKILGQLSARVLRARLESLEHSYRICRLCCYEGCPDCPIDAELRDRGIPAGRDV
;
A
#
# COMPACT_ATOMS: atom_id res chain seq x y z
N MET A 1 -9.67 -5.67 -8.42
CA MET A 1 -9.31 -5.02 -7.14
C MET A 1 -7.99 -5.56 -6.57
N ALA A 2 -7.80 -6.89 -6.40
CA ALA A 2 -6.55 -7.46 -5.85
C ALA A 2 -5.29 -7.12 -6.67
N SER A 3 -5.36 -7.13 -8.00
CA SER A 3 -4.23 -6.77 -8.88
C SER A 3 -3.74 -5.34 -8.66
N ILE A 4 -4.68 -4.40 -8.56
CA ILE A 4 -4.37 -2.98 -8.28
C ILE A 4 -3.73 -2.84 -6.90
N GLY A 5 -4.33 -3.45 -5.87
CA GLY A 5 -3.78 -3.42 -4.53
C GLY A 5 -2.37 -4.00 -4.47
N LEU A 6 -2.09 -5.07 -5.22
CA LEU A 6 -0.75 -5.65 -5.29
C LEU A 6 0.24 -4.72 -6.00
N LEU A 7 -0.13 -4.11 -7.13
CA LEU A 7 0.73 -3.17 -7.84
C LEU A 7 1.11 -1.97 -6.96
N VAL A 8 0.13 -1.37 -6.27
CA VAL A 8 0.39 -0.26 -5.34
C VAL A 8 1.26 -0.73 -4.16
N SER A 9 0.99 -1.92 -3.59
CA SER A 9 1.83 -2.48 -2.52
C SER A 9 3.28 -2.70 -2.96
N VAL A 10 3.51 -3.23 -4.17
CA VAL A 10 4.87 -3.40 -4.72
C VAL A 10 5.54 -2.05 -5.01
N ARG A 11 4.77 -1.04 -5.42
CA ARG A 11 5.29 0.32 -5.60
C ARG A 11 5.87 0.89 -4.31
N GLU A 12 5.10 0.80 -3.23
CA GLU A 12 5.44 1.41 -1.94
C GLU A 12 6.47 0.58 -1.14
N ASN A 13 6.50 -0.74 -1.38
CA ASN A 13 7.34 -1.70 -0.67
C ASN A 13 8.14 -2.55 -1.68
N GLY A 14 8.76 -1.90 -2.64
CA GLY A 14 9.62 -2.60 -3.62
C GLY A 14 10.78 -3.30 -2.93
N GLY A 15 11.01 -4.55 -3.32
CA GLY A 15 12.02 -5.40 -2.67
C GLY A 15 11.44 -6.41 -1.67
N GLU A 16 10.17 -6.25 -1.25
CA GLU A 16 9.54 -7.18 -0.33
C GLU A 16 9.15 -8.51 -1.00
N PRO A 17 9.24 -9.63 -0.25
CA PRO A 17 8.82 -10.93 -0.74
C PRO A 17 7.29 -11.05 -0.80
N VAL A 18 6.81 -12.00 -1.61
CA VAL A 18 5.36 -12.29 -1.80
C VAL A 18 4.61 -12.46 -0.49
N GLY A 19 5.23 -13.05 0.53
CA GLY A 19 4.60 -13.31 1.84
C GLY A 19 4.14 -12.04 2.54
N MET A 20 4.94 -11.00 2.53
CA MET A 20 4.60 -9.71 3.13
C MET A 20 3.46 -9.02 2.37
N LEU A 21 3.51 -9.05 1.05
CA LEU A 21 2.50 -8.43 0.19
C LEU A 21 1.15 -9.16 0.21
N ALA A 22 1.13 -10.46 0.54
CA ALA A 22 -0.09 -11.27 0.65
C ALA A 22 -1.08 -10.69 1.68
N ALA A 23 -0.58 -10.21 2.80
CA ALA A 23 -1.39 -9.59 3.84
C ALA A 23 -2.18 -8.38 3.31
N GLY A 24 -1.54 -7.53 2.49
CA GLY A 24 -2.16 -6.33 1.92
C GLY A 24 -3.29 -6.61 0.92
N VAL A 25 -3.20 -7.70 0.15
CA VAL A 25 -4.20 -7.98 -0.90
C VAL A 25 -5.36 -8.85 -0.42
N GLY A 26 -5.29 -9.43 0.78
CA GLY A 26 -6.36 -10.24 1.36
C GLY A 26 -6.59 -11.58 0.65
N LEU A 27 -5.56 -12.11 0.00
CA LEU A 27 -5.56 -13.42 -0.64
C LEU A 27 -4.75 -14.43 0.20
N SER A 28 -5.00 -15.72 0.00
CA SER A 28 -4.11 -16.75 0.50
C SER A 28 -2.73 -16.62 -0.15
N HIS A 29 -1.69 -17.16 0.50
CA HIS A 29 -0.34 -17.16 -0.08
C HIS A 29 -0.32 -17.72 -1.51
N ALA A 30 -0.95 -18.88 -1.74
CA ALA A 30 -1.04 -19.48 -3.08
C ALA A 30 -1.82 -18.60 -4.08
N GLY A 31 -2.86 -17.88 -3.62
CA GLY A 31 -3.60 -16.94 -4.42
C GLY A 31 -2.75 -15.74 -4.82
N THR A 32 -1.95 -15.22 -3.89
CA THR A 32 -1.02 -14.12 -4.15
C THR A 32 0.09 -14.52 -5.12
N VAL A 33 0.66 -15.71 -4.95
CA VAL A 33 1.69 -16.24 -5.89
C VAL A 33 1.13 -16.29 -7.30
N ARG A 34 -0.07 -16.85 -7.51
CA ARG A 34 -0.71 -16.89 -8.84
C ARG A 34 -1.00 -15.51 -9.42
N LEU A 35 -1.38 -14.56 -8.56
CA LEU A 35 -1.58 -13.18 -8.97
C LEU A 35 -0.27 -12.54 -9.42
N VAL A 36 0.81 -12.74 -8.66
CA VAL A 36 2.16 -12.28 -9.03
C VAL A 36 2.60 -12.90 -10.35
N ASP A 37 2.44 -14.23 -10.53
CA ASP A 37 2.81 -14.92 -11.79
C ASP A 37 2.10 -14.29 -13.00
N ARG A 38 0.82 -13.99 -12.85
CA ARG A 38 0.05 -13.31 -13.89
C ARG A 38 0.60 -11.92 -14.20
N LEU A 39 0.84 -11.09 -13.17
CA LEU A 39 1.36 -9.73 -13.35
C LEU A 39 2.79 -9.71 -13.92
N VAL A 40 3.60 -10.74 -13.63
CA VAL A 40 4.90 -10.94 -14.27
C VAL A 40 4.71 -11.28 -15.75
N THR A 41 3.78 -12.17 -16.09
CA THR A 41 3.47 -12.52 -17.49
C THR A 41 2.93 -11.31 -18.27
N GLU A 42 2.14 -10.45 -17.62
CA GLU A 42 1.64 -9.19 -18.18
C GLU A 42 2.74 -8.09 -18.27
N GLY A 43 3.95 -8.36 -17.77
CA GLY A 43 5.07 -7.43 -17.80
C GLY A 43 4.94 -6.23 -16.86
N LEU A 44 4.11 -6.32 -15.83
CA LEU A 44 3.86 -5.24 -14.87
C LEU A 44 4.73 -5.36 -13.61
N ILE A 45 5.12 -6.58 -13.25
CA ILE A 45 6.03 -6.89 -12.13
C ILE A 45 7.21 -7.71 -12.65
N GLU A 46 8.37 -7.51 -12.05
CA GLU A 46 9.53 -8.36 -12.23
C GLU A 46 10.03 -8.93 -10.90
N ARG A 47 10.63 -10.12 -10.97
CA ARG A 47 11.29 -10.77 -9.85
C ARG A 47 12.79 -10.58 -9.95
N ARG A 48 13.41 -10.10 -8.88
CA ARG A 48 14.86 -9.97 -8.74
C ARG A 48 15.34 -10.81 -7.55
N GLU A 49 16.63 -11.02 -7.44
CA GLU A 49 17.23 -11.56 -6.23
C GLU A 49 17.04 -10.59 -5.07
N HIS A 50 16.67 -11.12 -3.89
CA HIS A 50 16.54 -10.28 -2.71
C HIS A 50 17.94 -9.81 -2.27
N PRO A 51 18.13 -8.51 -1.94
CA PRO A 51 19.47 -7.95 -1.66
C PRO A 51 20.22 -8.63 -0.53
N THR A 52 19.49 -9.15 0.47
CA THR A 52 20.07 -9.74 1.69
C THR A 52 19.77 -11.24 1.86
N ASP A 53 18.85 -11.80 1.08
CA ASP A 53 18.47 -13.21 1.13
C ASP A 53 18.33 -13.79 -0.28
N GLY A 54 19.40 -14.38 -0.79
CA GLY A 54 19.44 -15.00 -2.14
C GLY A 54 18.47 -16.19 -2.33
N ARG A 55 17.83 -16.70 -1.26
CA ARG A 55 16.80 -17.74 -1.34
C ARG A 55 15.42 -17.18 -1.65
N THR A 56 15.24 -15.89 -1.44
CA THR A 56 13.97 -15.18 -1.59
C THR A 56 13.97 -14.34 -2.87
N ARG A 57 12.84 -14.23 -3.51
CA ARG A 57 12.67 -13.34 -4.68
C ARG A 57 11.95 -12.07 -4.24
N ALA A 58 12.59 -10.96 -4.48
CA ALA A 58 12.05 -9.62 -4.30
C ALA A 58 11.21 -9.21 -5.51
N LEU A 59 10.12 -8.48 -5.28
CA LEU A 59 9.21 -7.99 -6.31
C LEU A 59 9.43 -6.52 -6.57
N TYR A 60 9.47 -6.14 -7.84
CA TYR A 60 9.60 -4.76 -8.28
C TYR A 60 8.61 -4.46 -9.41
N LEU A 61 8.14 -3.21 -9.50
CA LEU A 61 7.41 -2.78 -10.67
C LEU A 61 8.33 -2.60 -11.87
N THR A 62 7.86 -2.98 -13.04
CA THR A 62 8.43 -2.55 -14.31
C THR A 62 8.02 -1.09 -14.60
N GLY A 63 8.58 -0.48 -15.65
CA GLY A 63 8.12 0.82 -16.12
C GLY A 63 6.63 0.84 -16.48
N ALA A 64 6.12 -0.23 -17.10
CA ALA A 64 4.70 -0.38 -17.39
C ALA A 64 3.85 -0.53 -16.12
N GLY A 65 4.32 -1.34 -15.15
CA GLY A 65 3.64 -1.51 -13.87
C GLY A 65 3.56 -0.21 -13.07
N LYS A 66 4.62 0.60 -13.12
CA LYS A 66 4.64 1.92 -12.49
C LYS A 66 3.60 2.84 -13.14
N ALA A 67 3.56 2.92 -14.47
CA ALA A 67 2.58 3.74 -15.18
C ALA A 67 1.14 3.36 -14.81
N VAL A 68 0.80 2.07 -14.81
CA VAL A 68 -0.52 1.58 -14.41
C VAL A 68 -0.83 1.94 -12.94
N SER A 69 0.14 1.81 -12.04
CA SER A 69 -0.03 2.18 -10.64
C SER A 69 -0.27 3.69 -10.47
N ASP A 70 0.47 4.53 -11.20
CA ASP A 70 0.32 5.99 -11.20
C ASP A 70 -1.07 6.39 -11.70
N ASP A 71 -1.53 5.83 -12.82
CA ASP A 71 -2.86 6.12 -13.40
C ASP A 71 -3.99 5.77 -12.42
N VAL A 72 -3.88 4.64 -11.73
CA VAL A 72 -4.87 4.23 -10.73
C VAL A 72 -4.91 5.17 -9.54
N LEU A 73 -3.74 5.55 -9.01
CA LEU A 73 -3.66 6.46 -7.87
C LEU A 73 -4.16 7.87 -8.25
N ASN A 74 -3.79 8.37 -9.41
CA ASN A 74 -4.26 9.66 -9.92
C ASN A 74 -5.80 9.67 -10.10
N SER A 75 -6.36 8.60 -10.69
CA SER A 75 -7.82 8.48 -10.86
C SER A 75 -8.54 8.44 -9.52
N ARG A 76 -8.01 7.71 -8.53
CA ARG A 76 -8.54 7.70 -7.17
C ARG A 76 -8.51 9.08 -6.55
N ASP A 77 -7.38 9.78 -6.64
CA ASP A 77 -7.21 11.09 -6.04
C ASP A 77 -8.13 12.12 -6.66
N GLN A 78 -8.35 12.05 -7.98
CA GLN A 78 -9.32 12.90 -8.66
C GLN A 78 -10.74 12.69 -8.13
N VAL A 79 -11.20 11.45 -8.05
CA VAL A 79 -12.56 11.13 -7.54
C VAL A 79 -12.73 11.60 -6.08
N ILE A 80 -11.70 11.41 -5.25
CA ILE A 80 -11.72 11.87 -3.87
C ILE A 80 -11.75 13.40 -3.82
N ALA A 81 -10.92 14.08 -4.60
CA ALA A 81 -10.88 15.54 -4.66
C ALA A 81 -12.22 16.15 -5.11
N GLU A 82 -12.85 15.56 -6.14
CA GLU A 82 -14.19 15.97 -6.60
C GLU A 82 -15.23 15.78 -5.49
N GLY A 83 -15.21 14.67 -4.76
CA GLY A 83 -16.12 14.42 -3.64
C GLY A 83 -15.91 15.39 -2.46
N LEU A 84 -14.66 15.76 -2.21
CA LEU A 84 -14.31 16.67 -1.12
C LEU A 84 -14.44 18.15 -1.48
N ALA A 85 -14.64 18.51 -2.76
CA ALA A 85 -14.76 19.89 -3.23
C ALA A 85 -15.96 20.65 -2.62
N ALA A 86 -16.95 19.93 -2.09
CA ALA A 86 -18.08 20.51 -1.38
C ALA A 86 -17.74 21.00 0.04
N LEU A 87 -16.57 20.62 0.58
CA LEU A 87 -16.16 20.93 1.95
C LEU A 87 -15.31 22.18 1.99
N THR A 88 -15.51 22.99 3.02
CA THR A 88 -14.61 24.09 3.36
C THR A 88 -13.28 23.53 3.90
N HIS A 89 -12.26 24.38 3.94
CA HIS A 89 -10.96 23.99 4.51
C HIS A 89 -11.06 23.49 5.97
N GLU A 90 -11.87 24.13 6.79
CA GLU A 90 -12.08 23.70 8.20
C GLU A 90 -12.81 22.37 8.29
N GLU A 91 -13.81 22.13 7.44
CA GLU A 91 -14.51 20.85 7.39
C GLU A 91 -13.60 19.71 6.91
N MET A 92 -12.73 19.97 5.92
CA MET A 92 -11.71 19.00 5.49
C MET A 92 -10.74 18.65 6.62
N LYS A 93 -10.32 19.64 7.41
CA LYS A 93 -9.45 19.43 8.57
C LYS A 93 -10.12 18.56 9.64
N ILE A 94 -11.39 18.85 9.95
CA ILE A 94 -12.19 18.07 10.89
C ILE A 94 -12.36 16.63 10.38
N LEU A 95 -12.72 16.46 9.10
CA LEU A 95 -12.86 15.14 8.49
C LEU A 95 -11.54 14.35 8.56
N GLY A 96 -10.41 14.99 8.28
CA GLY A 96 -9.09 14.38 8.40
C GLY A 96 -8.79 13.89 9.82
N GLN A 97 -9.07 14.72 10.84
CA GLN A 97 -8.88 14.36 12.24
C GLN A 97 -9.78 13.18 12.67
N LEU A 98 -11.06 13.20 12.28
CA LEU A 98 -11.99 12.13 12.59
C LEU A 98 -11.58 10.83 11.87
N SER A 99 -11.21 10.91 10.61
CA SER A 99 -10.72 9.76 9.83
C SER A 99 -9.46 9.16 10.45
N ALA A 100 -8.51 9.99 10.88
CA ALA A 100 -7.30 9.54 11.57
C ALA A 100 -7.64 8.77 12.86
N ARG A 101 -8.57 9.27 13.68
CA ARG A 101 -9.04 8.57 14.89
C ARG A 101 -9.66 7.21 14.59
N VAL A 102 -10.50 7.15 13.55
CA VAL A 102 -11.13 5.88 13.11
C VAL A 102 -10.08 4.89 12.64
N LEU A 103 -9.12 5.33 11.82
CA LEU A 103 -8.05 4.47 11.30
C LEU A 103 -7.17 3.93 12.44
N ARG A 104 -6.78 4.76 13.39
CA ARG A 104 -6.00 4.34 14.57
C ARG A 104 -6.76 3.30 15.39
N ALA A 105 -8.04 3.55 15.68
CA ALA A 105 -8.88 2.63 16.44
C ALA A 105 -9.12 1.28 15.75
N ARG A 106 -9.05 1.26 14.41
CA ARG A 106 -9.24 0.04 13.60
C ARG A 106 -7.97 -0.79 13.42
N LEU A 107 -6.80 -0.23 13.72
CA LEU A 107 -5.54 -0.93 13.58
C LEU A 107 -5.43 -2.06 14.60
N GLU A 108 -5.25 -3.29 14.13
CA GLU A 108 -5.15 -4.49 14.98
C GLU A 108 -3.69 -4.96 15.10
N SER A 109 -2.95 -4.95 13.99
CA SER A 109 -1.57 -5.45 13.91
C SER A 109 -0.80 -4.76 12.79
N LEU A 110 0.50 -5.02 12.72
CA LEU A 110 1.34 -4.59 11.59
C LEU A 110 0.81 -5.17 10.26
N GLU A 111 0.44 -6.44 10.22
CA GLU A 111 -0.13 -7.08 9.02
C GLU A 111 -1.45 -6.41 8.60
N HIS A 112 -2.26 -6.00 9.56
CA HIS A 112 -3.51 -5.27 9.28
C HIS A 112 -3.22 -3.90 8.65
N SER A 113 -2.12 -3.25 8.99
CA SER A 113 -1.73 -1.97 8.37
C SER A 113 -1.56 -2.09 6.86
N TYR A 114 -0.98 -3.18 6.34
CA TYR A 114 -0.85 -3.40 4.90
C TYR A 114 -2.21 -3.46 4.18
N ARG A 115 -3.26 -3.95 4.85
CA ARG A 115 -4.63 -3.99 4.29
C ARG A 115 -5.28 -2.62 4.28
N ILE A 116 -5.09 -1.84 5.34
CA ILE A 116 -5.61 -0.47 5.44
C ILE A 116 -4.90 0.41 4.41
N CYS A 117 -3.57 0.31 4.33
CA CYS A 117 -2.73 1.18 3.50
C CYS A 117 -2.55 0.69 2.05
N ARG A 118 -3.22 -0.38 1.63
CA ARG A 118 -3.02 -1.04 0.33
C ARG A 118 -3.16 -0.16 -0.92
N LEU A 119 -3.75 1.01 -0.79
CA LEU A 119 -3.91 2.00 -1.86
C LEU A 119 -3.37 3.37 -1.44
N CYS A 120 -2.56 3.45 -0.39
CA CYS A 120 -1.93 4.69 0.04
C CYS A 120 -0.69 5.00 -0.81
N CYS A 121 -0.40 6.29 -0.93
CA CYS A 121 0.89 6.79 -1.38
C CYS A 121 1.60 7.38 -0.16
N TYR A 122 2.70 6.79 0.25
CA TYR A 122 3.42 7.20 1.46
C TYR A 122 4.00 8.62 1.35
N GLU A 123 4.46 9.01 0.17
CA GLU A 123 4.99 10.35 -0.07
C GLU A 123 3.93 11.45 0.18
N GLY A 124 2.65 11.15 -0.10
CA GLY A 124 1.54 12.08 0.11
C GLY A 124 1.00 12.13 1.54
N CYS A 125 1.53 11.35 2.48
CA CYS A 125 0.99 11.22 3.83
C CYS A 125 2.09 11.37 4.90
N PRO A 126 2.65 12.58 5.10
CA PRO A 126 3.76 12.80 6.04
C PRO A 126 3.35 12.50 7.49
N ASP A 127 2.12 12.79 7.87
CA ASP A 127 1.57 12.56 9.22
C ASP A 127 0.63 11.35 9.24
N CYS A 128 1.14 10.18 8.84
CA CYS A 128 0.35 8.97 8.73
C CYS A 128 -0.24 8.52 10.08
N PRO A 129 -1.57 8.45 10.23
CA PRO A 129 -2.17 8.01 11.49
C PRO A 129 -1.88 6.54 11.81
N ILE A 130 -1.65 5.70 10.82
CA ILE A 130 -1.30 4.28 11.01
C ILE A 130 0.11 4.15 11.55
N ASP A 131 1.10 4.87 10.98
CA ASP A 131 2.46 4.87 11.48
C ASP A 131 2.54 5.45 12.90
N ALA A 132 1.78 6.51 13.17
CA ALA A 132 1.69 7.07 14.52
C ALA A 132 1.18 6.04 15.52
N GLU A 133 0.13 5.29 15.18
CA GLU A 133 -0.40 4.26 16.05
C GLU A 133 0.55 3.07 16.24
N LEU A 134 1.26 2.64 15.17
CA LEU A 134 2.27 1.60 15.29
C LEU A 134 3.39 2.02 16.24
N ARG A 135 3.90 3.24 16.09
CA ARG A 135 4.92 3.79 17.00
C ARG A 135 4.44 3.85 18.45
N ASP A 136 3.22 4.32 18.68
CA ASP A 136 2.62 4.39 20.02
C ASP A 136 2.50 3.01 20.69
N ARG A 137 2.35 1.95 19.89
CA ARG A 137 2.35 0.54 20.34
C ARG A 137 3.75 -0.09 20.41
N GLY A 138 4.81 0.64 20.09
CA GLY A 138 6.17 0.13 20.06
C GLY A 138 6.44 -0.86 18.91
N ILE A 139 5.64 -0.80 17.84
CA ILE A 139 5.79 -1.64 16.64
C ILE A 139 6.54 -0.81 15.59
N PRO A 140 7.68 -1.28 15.05
CA PRO A 140 8.38 -0.57 13.98
C PRO A 140 7.46 -0.36 12.78
N ALA A 141 7.31 0.88 12.34
CA ALA A 141 6.62 1.19 11.10
C ALA A 141 7.53 0.81 9.92
N GLY A 142 6.96 0.32 8.82
CA GLY A 142 7.74 -0.14 7.66
C GLY A 142 8.59 0.95 6.97
N ARG A 143 8.53 2.20 7.44
CA ARG A 143 9.36 3.31 6.98
C ARG A 143 10.67 3.47 7.76
N ASP A 144 10.80 2.77 8.87
CA ASP A 144 11.94 2.90 9.79
C ASP A 144 12.98 1.76 9.60
N VAL A 145 12.85 0.95 8.51
CA VAL A 145 13.72 -0.18 8.21
C VAL A 145 14.50 0.05 6.92
#